data_fac4e85fca3cc86510d31227c2d33067
#
_entry.id   fac4e85fca3cc86510d31227c2d33067
#
_cell.length_a   1.000
_cell.length_b   1.000
_cell.length_c   1.000
_cell.angle_alpha   90.00
_cell.angle_beta   90.00
_cell.angle_gamma   90.00
#
_symmetry.space_group_name_H-M   'P 1'
#
loop_
_entity.id
_entity.type
_entity.pdbx_description
1 polymer ?
#
loop_
_entity_poly.entity_id
_entity_poly.type
_entity_poly.pdbx_seq_one_letter_code
_entity_poly.pdbx_strand_id
1 'polypeptide(L)'
;MHFLRSTLCVGCAKGFEVVSLETTERQALLDQADTSLDFVTRKENVKPIHIERLNGEFLLNYSDFSFFVNRNGWRARPDWKIEWEGTPQAFALNYPYILAFEPTFIEIRHVETSELIHVMTGKNVRMLHASTREVSEWPATCQ
;
A
#
# COMPACT_ATOMS: atom_id res chain seq x y z
N MET A 1 -4.62 -4.33 7.20
CA MET A 1 -5.82 -5.20 7.09
C MET A 1 -6.85 -4.52 6.23
N HIS A 2 -7.36 -5.19 5.22
CA HIS A 2 -8.33 -4.63 4.29
C HIS A 2 -9.38 -5.68 3.92
N PHE A 3 -10.67 -5.33 4.08
CA PHE A 3 -11.77 -6.25 3.80
C PHE A 3 -12.25 -6.14 2.35
N LEU A 4 -12.40 -7.28 1.68
CA LEU A 4 -12.91 -7.41 0.32
C LEU A 4 -14.04 -8.43 0.32
N ARG A 5 -15.28 -8.00 0.52
CA ARG A 5 -16.43 -8.90 0.62
C ARG A 5 -16.17 -10.01 1.66
N SER A 6 -16.01 -11.25 1.19
CA SER A 6 -15.74 -12.40 2.04
C SER A 6 -14.25 -12.71 2.22
N THR A 7 -13.37 -11.82 1.79
CA THR A 7 -11.92 -12.00 1.93
C THR A 7 -11.29 -10.86 2.71
N LEU A 8 -10.17 -11.17 3.36
CA LEU A 8 -9.40 -10.24 4.16
C LEU A 8 -7.95 -10.23 3.67
N CYS A 9 -7.43 -9.05 3.38
CA CYS A 9 -6.01 -8.89 3.05
C CYS A 9 -5.25 -8.50 4.31
N VAL A 10 -4.19 -9.22 4.61
CA VAL A 10 -3.38 -9.05 5.82
C VAL A 10 -1.91 -8.92 5.47
N GLY A 11 -1.25 -7.93 6.05
CA GLY A 11 0.21 -7.83 6.01
C GLY A 11 0.82 -8.76 7.04
N CYS A 12 1.67 -9.67 6.59
CA CYS A 12 2.36 -10.66 7.41
C CYS A 12 3.87 -10.48 7.30
N ALA A 13 4.62 -11.17 8.15
CA ALA A 13 6.07 -11.08 8.14
C ALA A 13 6.72 -11.41 6.78
N LYS A 14 6.07 -12.26 5.99
CA LYS A 14 6.58 -12.70 4.68
C LYS A 14 5.93 -12.00 3.49
N GLY A 15 5.01 -11.08 3.71
CA GLY A 15 4.31 -10.37 2.65
C GLY A 15 2.82 -10.27 2.92
N PHE A 16 2.06 -9.90 1.88
CA PHE A 16 0.60 -9.82 2.00
C PHE A 16 -0.05 -11.16 1.70
N GLU A 17 -1.02 -11.52 2.52
CA GLU A 17 -1.82 -12.72 2.35
C GLU A 17 -3.30 -12.38 2.21
N VAL A 18 -4.02 -13.21 1.47
CA VAL A 18 -5.47 -13.14 1.34
C VAL A 18 -6.07 -14.32 2.12
N VAL A 19 -6.99 -14.01 3.01
CA VAL A 19 -7.67 -15.01 3.84
C VAL A 19 -9.16 -15.03 3.46
N SER A 20 -9.67 -16.20 3.13
CA SER A 20 -11.12 -16.37 2.93
C SER A 20 -11.81 -16.43 4.28
N LEU A 21 -12.81 -15.57 4.47
CA LEU A 21 -13.60 -15.56 5.72
C LEU A 21 -14.58 -16.73 5.80
N GLU A 22 -14.88 -17.38 4.67
CA GLU A 22 -15.78 -18.53 4.61
C GLU A 22 -15.05 -19.85 4.89
N THR A 23 -13.90 -20.05 4.24
CA THR A 23 -13.17 -21.31 4.32
C THR A 23 -11.94 -21.23 5.25
N THR A 24 -11.55 -20.04 5.68
CA THR A 24 -10.33 -19.74 6.43
C THR A 24 -9.03 -20.12 5.72
N GLU A 25 -9.10 -20.41 4.43
CA GLU A 25 -7.91 -20.67 3.61
C GLU A 25 -7.09 -19.40 3.43
N ARG A 26 -5.77 -19.57 3.43
CA ARG A 26 -4.82 -18.48 3.26
C ARG A 26 -3.97 -18.73 2.03
N GLN A 27 -3.75 -17.66 1.26
CA GLN A 27 -2.84 -17.71 0.12
C GLN A 27 -2.09 -16.39 0.00
N ALA A 28 -0.90 -16.44 -0.62
CA ALA A 28 -0.15 -15.23 -0.92
C ALA A 28 -0.94 -14.36 -1.90
N LEU A 29 -0.93 -13.04 -1.67
CA LEU A 29 -1.59 -12.10 -2.58
C LEU A 29 -0.89 -12.07 -3.94
N LEU A 30 0.45 -12.07 -3.94
CA LEU A 30 1.24 -12.01 -5.17
C LEU A 30 1.31 -13.38 -5.84
N ASP A 31 1.06 -13.39 -7.15
CA ASP A 31 1.20 -14.61 -7.94
C ASP A 31 2.67 -14.89 -8.21
N GLN A 32 3.14 -16.07 -7.82
CA GLN A 32 4.54 -16.46 -7.95
C GLN A 32 4.96 -16.69 -9.40
N ALA A 33 4.01 -16.85 -10.30
CA ALA A 33 4.29 -17.00 -11.73
C ALA A 33 4.68 -15.68 -12.40
N ASP A 34 4.37 -14.55 -11.78
CA ASP A 34 4.72 -13.23 -12.30
C ASP A 34 6.18 -12.88 -11.96
N THR A 35 7.09 -13.08 -12.89
CA THR A 35 8.51 -12.80 -12.71
C THR A 35 8.82 -11.31 -12.56
N SER A 36 7.91 -10.43 -12.97
CA SER A 36 8.08 -8.99 -12.76
C SER A 36 8.02 -8.58 -11.28
N LEU A 37 7.57 -9.49 -10.41
CA LEU A 37 7.50 -9.28 -8.96
C LEU A 37 8.70 -9.88 -8.22
N ASP A 38 9.67 -10.43 -8.91
CA ASP A 38 10.85 -11.04 -8.28
C ASP A 38 11.65 -10.07 -7.41
N PHE A 39 11.58 -8.78 -7.69
CA PHE A 39 12.25 -7.76 -6.89
C PHE A 39 11.77 -7.74 -5.43
N VAL A 40 10.53 -8.16 -5.18
CA VAL A 40 9.96 -8.20 -3.83
C VAL A 40 10.65 -9.27 -2.99
N THR A 41 10.91 -10.43 -3.58
CA THR A 41 11.52 -11.57 -2.89
C THR A 41 13.04 -11.49 -2.79
N ARG A 42 13.67 -10.74 -3.70
CA ARG A 42 15.13 -10.58 -3.74
C ARG A 42 15.68 -9.69 -2.65
N LYS A 43 14.88 -8.76 -2.16
CA LYS A 43 15.32 -7.79 -1.16
C LYS A 43 15.04 -8.32 0.24
N GLU A 44 16.08 -8.43 1.04
CA GLU A 44 15.95 -8.85 2.43
C GLU A 44 15.42 -7.72 3.30
N ASN A 45 14.77 -8.07 4.40
CA ASN A 45 14.24 -7.12 5.40
C ASN A 45 13.17 -6.16 4.90
N VAL A 46 12.52 -6.48 3.79
CA VAL A 46 11.38 -5.71 3.29
C VAL A 46 10.13 -6.16 4.03
N LYS A 47 9.42 -5.21 4.62
CA LYS A 47 8.20 -5.48 5.40
C LYS A 47 6.97 -4.92 4.70
N PRO A 48 5.89 -5.69 4.58
CA PRO A 48 4.60 -5.16 4.13
C PRO A 48 4.02 -4.26 5.24
N ILE A 49 3.64 -3.04 4.87
CA ILE A 49 3.17 -2.06 5.84
C ILE A 49 1.69 -1.75 5.66
N HIS A 50 1.28 -1.47 4.42
CA HIS A 50 -0.08 -1.03 4.17
C HIS A 50 -0.54 -1.41 2.77
N ILE A 51 -1.83 -1.68 2.62
CA ILE A 51 -2.46 -1.98 1.34
C ILE A 51 -3.67 -1.05 1.15
N GLU A 52 -3.80 -0.49 -0.06
CA GLU A 52 -4.93 0.35 -0.45
C GLU A 52 -5.56 -0.19 -1.72
N ARG A 53 -6.87 -0.09 -1.80
CA ARG A 53 -7.61 -0.40 -3.02
C ARG A 53 -7.87 0.89 -3.79
N LEU A 54 -7.52 0.88 -5.08
CA LEU A 54 -7.72 2.03 -5.96
C LEU A 54 -8.16 1.55 -7.33
N ASN A 55 -9.40 1.90 -7.73
CA ASN A 55 -9.96 1.56 -9.04
C ASN A 55 -9.84 0.07 -9.41
N GLY A 56 -10.07 -0.82 -8.44
CA GLY A 56 -10.00 -2.27 -8.67
C GLY A 56 -8.61 -2.86 -8.64
N GLU A 57 -7.58 -2.02 -8.52
CA GLU A 57 -6.19 -2.44 -8.30
C GLU A 57 -5.83 -2.29 -6.83
N PHE A 58 -4.71 -2.90 -6.43
CA PHE A 58 -4.19 -2.77 -5.08
C PHE A 58 -2.85 -2.07 -5.10
N LEU A 59 -2.73 -1.02 -4.31
CA LEU A 59 -1.46 -0.36 -4.03
C LEU A 59 -0.84 -1.03 -2.81
N LEU A 60 0.27 -1.72 -3.02
CA LEU A 60 1.02 -2.40 -1.97
C LEU A 60 2.16 -1.52 -1.51
N ASN A 61 2.15 -1.14 -0.24
CA ASN A 61 3.15 -0.28 0.36
C ASN A 61 4.03 -1.12 1.30
N TYR A 62 5.26 -1.32 0.87
CA TYR A 62 6.31 -1.98 1.66
C TYR A 62 7.24 -0.93 2.27
N SER A 63 8.10 -1.36 3.16
CA SER A 63 9.07 -0.46 3.82
C SER A 63 10.01 0.25 2.85
N ASP A 64 10.31 -0.37 1.71
CA ASP A 64 11.32 0.14 0.77
C ASP A 64 10.73 0.64 -0.54
N PHE A 65 9.57 0.13 -0.93
CA PHE A 65 8.96 0.46 -2.23
C PHE A 65 7.43 0.30 -2.19
N SER A 66 6.78 0.85 -3.21
CA SER A 66 5.35 0.66 -3.45
C SER A 66 5.12 0.35 -4.93
N PHE A 67 4.14 -0.46 -5.22
CA PHE A 67 3.74 -0.81 -6.58
C PHE A 67 2.28 -1.27 -6.62
N PHE A 68 1.73 -1.37 -7.82
CA PHE A 68 0.36 -1.82 -8.03
C PHE A 68 0.30 -3.27 -8.48
N VAL A 69 -0.73 -3.97 -8.01
CA VAL A 69 -1.11 -5.29 -8.52
C VAL A 69 -2.60 -5.32 -8.84
N ASN A 70 -3.00 -6.23 -9.72
CA ASN A 70 -4.42 -6.47 -9.99
C ASN A 70 -5.00 -7.44 -8.96
N ARG A 71 -6.31 -7.73 -9.09
CA ARG A 71 -7.01 -8.63 -8.16
C ARG A 71 -6.48 -10.06 -8.16
N ASN A 72 -5.75 -10.46 -9.20
CA ASN A 72 -5.17 -11.81 -9.32
C ASN A 72 -3.73 -11.90 -8.78
N GLY A 73 -3.21 -10.80 -8.23
CA GLY A 73 -1.85 -10.76 -7.69
C GLY A 73 -0.76 -10.57 -8.72
N TRP A 74 -1.11 -10.21 -9.96
CA TRP A 74 -0.16 -9.87 -11.02
C TRP A 74 0.15 -8.39 -11.00
N ARG A 75 1.36 -8.03 -11.39
CA ARG A 75 1.77 -6.64 -11.43
C ARG A 75 0.91 -5.83 -12.40
N ALA A 76 0.31 -4.77 -11.89
CA ALA A 76 -0.36 -3.76 -12.69
C ALA A 76 0.56 -2.55 -12.82
N ARG A 77 0.39 -1.76 -13.87
CA ARG A 77 1.18 -0.55 -14.12
C ARG A 77 2.69 -0.85 -14.05
N PRO A 78 3.25 -1.64 -14.96
CA PRO A 78 4.63 -2.11 -14.86
C PRO A 78 5.68 -1.00 -14.83
N ASP A 79 5.36 0.18 -15.38
CA ASP A 79 6.25 1.34 -15.36
C ASP A 79 6.11 2.18 -14.09
N TRP A 80 5.16 1.84 -13.22
CA TRP A 80 4.90 2.57 -11.98
C TRP A 80 5.55 1.84 -10.80
N LYS A 81 6.46 2.52 -10.14
CA LYS A 81 7.08 2.04 -8.92
C LYS A 81 7.63 3.23 -8.15
N ILE A 82 7.42 3.25 -6.86
CA ILE A 82 8.06 4.22 -5.97
C ILE A 82 9.10 3.48 -5.14
N GLU A 83 10.32 3.98 -5.12
CA GLU A 83 11.33 3.60 -4.14
C GLU A 83 11.43 4.75 -3.14
N TRP A 84 11.11 4.46 -1.88
CA TRP A 84 11.05 5.48 -0.83
C TRP A 84 12.46 5.88 -0.40
N GLU A 85 12.63 7.18 -0.06
CA GLU A 85 13.94 7.72 0.33
C GLU A 85 14.46 7.15 1.65
N GLY A 86 13.55 6.85 2.57
CA GLY A 86 13.91 6.26 3.85
C GLY A 86 13.23 4.92 4.06
N THR A 87 12.78 4.70 5.28
CA THR A 87 12.04 3.49 5.66
C THR A 87 10.71 3.90 6.25
N PRO A 88 9.67 4.13 5.44
CA PRO A 88 8.36 4.52 5.94
C PRO A 88 7.81 3.50 6.92
N GLN A 89 7.18 3.99 7.98
CA GLN A 89 6.56 3.19 9.02
C GLN A 89 5.04 3.11 8.87
N ALA A 90 4.47 4.03 8.12
CA ALA A 90 3.03 4.09 7.88
C ALA A 90 2.75 4.80 6.57
N PHE A 91 1.58 4.58 6.02
CA PHE A 91 1.12 5.20 4.78
C PHE A 91 -0.31 5.67 4.92
N ALA A 92 -0.67 6.70 4.17
CA ALA A 92 -2.05 7.15 4.03
C ALA A 92 -2.29 7.55 2.57
N LEU A 93 -3.44 7.15 2.04
CA LEU A 93 -3.89 7.56 0.72
C LEU A 93 -4.98 8.61 0.88
N ASN A 94 -4.71 9.80 0.38
CA ASN A 94 -5.70 10.86 0.24
C ASN A 94 -5.66 11.29 -1.22
N TYR A 95 -6.46 10.61 -2.04
CA TYR A 95 -6.41 10.77 -3.48
C TYR A 95 -6.42 12.24 -3.91
N PRO A 96 -5.54 12.68 -4.80
CA PRO A 96 -4.60 11.87 -5.62
C PRO A 96 -3.20 11.70 -5.00
N TYR A 97 -3.07 11.85 -3.69
CA TYR A 97 -1.76 11.80 -3.02
C TYR A 97 -1.60 10.57 -2.15
N ILE A 98 -0.40 9.99 -2.20
CA ILE A 98 0.06 8.97 -1.25
C ILE A 98 1.10 9.59 -0.32
N LEU A 99 0.91 9.41 0.98
CA LEU A 99 1.78 9.95 2.02
C LEU A 99 2.52 8.80 2.69
N ALA A 100 3.85 8.91 2.74
CA ALA A 100 4.71 7.98 3.45
C ALA A 100 5.24 8.67 4.71
N PHE A 101 4.93 8.09 5.87
CA PHE A 101 5.28 8.67 7.16
C PHE A 101 6.58 8.08 7.69
N GLU A 102 7.55 8.93 7.87
CA GLU A 102 8.82 8.60 8.49
C GLU A 102 9.01 9.41 9.79
N PRO A 103 9.91 8.99 10.70
CA PRO A 103 10.04 9.69 11.97
C PRO A 103 10.40 11.17 11.87
N THR A 104 11.11 11.57 10.81
CA THR A 104 11.60 12.94 10.65
C THR A 104 10.99 13.70 9.48
N PHE A 105 10.24 13.01 8.63
CA PHE A 105 9.60 13.66 7.48
C PHE A 105 8.41 12.86 6.97
N ILE A 106 7.59 13.52 6.15
CA ILE A 106 6.50 12.90 5.38
C ILE A 106 6.81 13.14 3.91
N GLU A 107 6.90 12.07 3.14
CA GLU A 107 7.07 12.15 1.70
C GLU A 107 5.70 12.07 1.03
N ILE A 108 5.38 13.04 0.18
CA ILE A 108 4.08 13.12 -0.49
C ILE A 108 4.31 12.96 -1.98
N ARG A 109 3.66 11.94 -2.58
CA ARG A 109 3.74 11.66 -4.01
C ARG A 109 2.37 11.60 -4.64
N HIS A 110 2.32 11.90 -5.93
CA HIS A 110 1.09 11.74 -6.71
C HIS A 110 0.90 10.27 -7.06
N VAL A 111 -0.24 9.71 -6.67
CA VAL A 111 -0.48 8.27 -6.80
C VAL A 111 -0.61 7.80 -8.26
N GLU A 112 -1.01 8.67 -9.18
CA GLU A 112 -1.14 8.29 -10.59
C GLU A 112 0.20 8.35 -11.34
N THR A 113 1.04 9.33 -11.03
CA THR A 113 2.30 9.59 -11.75
C THR A 113 3.54 9.15 -11.00
N SER A 114 3.44 8.84 -9.73
CA SER A 114 4.55 8.57 -8.81
C SER A 114 5.48 9.76 -8.56
N GLU A 115 5.17 10.93 -9.07
CA GLU A 115 6.00 12.12 -8.88
C GLU A 115 6.03 12.59 -7.43
N LEU A 116 7.22 13.01 -6.98
CA LEU A 116 7.37 13.65 -5.69
C LEU A 116 6.75 15.06 -5.73
N ILE A 117 5.76 15.27 -4.87
CA ILE A 117 5.04 16.54 -4.77
C ILE A 117 5.67 17.42 -3.69
N HIS A 118 5.91 16.84 -2.52
CA HIS A 118 6.41 17.61 -1.39
C HIS A 118 7.02 16.71 -0.32
N VAL A 119 7.94 17.26 0.45
CA VAL A 119 8.48 16.63 1.65
C VAL A 119 8.26 17.58 2.83
N MET A 120 7.52 17.11 3.83
CA MET A 120 7.30 17.87 5.06
C MET A 120 8.25 17.34 6.14
N THR A 121 9.02 18.21 6.75
CA THR A 121 9.96 17.82 7.80
C THR A 121 9.36 18.06 9.19
N GLY A 122 9.78 17.26 10.17
CA GLY A 122 9.34 17.39 11.55
C GLY A 122 10.17 16.48 12.45
N LYS A 123 9.89 16.55 13.76
CA LYS A 123 10.48 15.65 14.75
C LYS A 123 9.44 14.68 15.27
N ASN A 124 9.81 13.41 15.40
CA ASN A 124 8.91 12.37 15.90
C ASN A 124 7.57 12.31 15.14
N VAL A 125 7.66 12.41 13.82
CA VAL A 125 6.49 12.33 12.95
C VAL A 125 5.89 10.94 13.03
N ARG A 126 4.58 10.86 13.23
CA ARG A 126 3.85 9.59 13.19
C ARG A 126 2.42 9.81 12.71
N MET A 127 1.89 8.78 12.10
CA MET A 127 0.49 8.78 11.69
C MET A 127 -0.37 8.41 12.90
N LEU A 128 -1.39 9.22 13.18
CA LEU A 128 -2.34 8.94 14.27
C LEU A 128 -3.53 8.11 13.76
N HIS A 129 -4.00 8.41 12.56
CA HIS A 129 -5.13 7.72 11.98
C HIS A 129 -5.12 7.86 10.46
N ALA A 130 -5.44 6.78 9.76
CA ALA A 130 -5.71 6.80 8.33
C ALA A 130 -7.10 6.21 8.11
N SER A 131 -7.95 6.94 7.41
CA SER A 131 -9.26 6.46 6.99
C SER A 131 -9.38 6.65 5.50
N THR A 132 -9.56 5.56 4.78
CA THR A 132 -9.79 5.58 3.35
C THR A 132 -11.25 5.25 3.09
N ARG A 133 -11.98 6.24 2.61
CA ARG A 133 -13.36 6.07 2.15
C ARG A 133 -13.46 6.63 0.74
N GLU A 134 -14.27 6.00 -0.07
CA GLU A 134 -14.65 6.61 -1.33
C GLU A 134 -15.44 7.90 -1.04
N VAL A 135 -15.22 8.93 -1.87
CA VAL A 135 -15.86 10.24 -1.67
C VAL A 135 -17.39 10.12 -1.58
N SER A 136 -17.95 9.16 -2.33
CA SER A 136 -19.39 8.88 -2.31
C SER A 136 -19.92 8.36 -0.98
N GLU A 137 -19.05 7.86 -0.11
CA GLU A 137 -19.40 7.31 1.19
C GLU A 137 -19.25 8.33 2.33
N TRP A 138 -18.67 9.48 2.04
CA TRP A 138 -18.47 10.49 3.07
C TRP A 138 -19.77 11.23 3.37
N PRO A 139 -20.23 11.23 4.62
CA PRO A 139 -21.36 12.07 5.02
C PRO A 139 -21.01 13.54 4.81
N ALA A 140 -22.00 14.36 4.49
CA ALA A 140 -21.80 15.79 4.28
C ALA A 140 -21.21 16.51 5.52
N THR A 141 -21.36 15.93 6.69
CA THR A 141 -20.85 16.46 7.96
C THR A 141 -19.49 15.88 8.35
N CYS A 142 -18.95 14.94 7.59
CA CYS A 142 -17.67 14.29 7.87
C CYS A 142 -16.55 15.06 7.17
N GLN A 143 -15.99 16.01 7.86
CA GLN A 143 -14.94 16.87 7.33
C GLN A 143 -13.62 16.72 8.08
#